data_717e17fb1c6b867373f0e759dbb3da43
#
_entry.id   717e17fb1c6b867373f0e759dbb3da43
#
_cell.length_a   1.000
_cell.length_b   1.000
_cell.length_c   1.000
_cell.angle_alpha   90.00
_cell.angle_beta   90.00
_cell.angle_gamma   90.00
#
_symmetry.space_group_name_H-M   'P 1'
#
loop_
_entity.id
_entity.type
_entity.pdbx_description
1 polymer ?
#
loop_
_entity_poly.entity_id
_entity_poly.type
_entity_poly.pdbx_seq_one_letter_code
_entity_poly.pdbx_strand_id
1 'polypeptide(L)'
;MSTFALVRRSLARTVRRHRLIAVLVLLLVLATVVLSWLARGATHGTSRGLTESLGAKEIEVIQGYSGPNSPPLNTNAVTQLGKLDGVEHVFPSGISGIDPPADIADSEDGAGPWWLTPRNPFDDRMKDAHSNPAAFPEPGQMLVPGKHENLVGKTIEVNVTRAVSSTSGTGEAKRFTVIGTYDPDTVQGDPPDAVFISSSQFNEIQAAALPPDTPPYSSIYLYVGDVNDVAKVQKSVEDLGYGTRSAIGSGIQLDRARQGLAVASVLVLFVTILGALFAGTSVAGTWMTSRIEEIGLFRSLGWTRRAIVRFYLLEALIFALCVSVIGVLLGVGVVMALAALPSLLTSVAGFSMDPGALLAQAWVVAVPLIAVPLGFIAGAGRRAATLLRVDTDTLLRQI
;
A
#
# COMPACT_ATOMS: atom_id res chain seq x y z
N MET A 1 -14.57 13.38 -54.75
CA MET A 1 -14.66 12.52 -53.57
C MET A 1 -13.79 13.06 -52.48
N SER A 2 -14.32 13.29 -51.29
CA SER A 2 -13.50 13.81 -50.19
C SER A 2 -12.44 12.79 -49.78
N THR A 3 -11.23 13.26 -49.46
CA THR A 3 -10.12 12.42 -48.96
C THR A 3 -10.54 11.54 -47.81
N PHE A 4 -11.48 11.99 -46.99
CA PHE A 4 -12.03 11.26 -45.84
C PHE A 4 -12.84 10.02 -46.25
N ALA A 5 -13.62 10.09 -47.34
CA ALA A 5 -14.39 8.93 -47.80
C ALA A 5 -13.49 7.82 -48.39
N LEU A 6 -12.37 8.21 -49.01
CA LEU A 6 -11.33 7.28 -49.46
C LEU A 6 -10.62 6.59 -48.30
N VAL A 7 -10.23 7.37 -47.28
CA VAL A 7 -9.57 6.85 -46.07
C VAL A 7 -10.47 5.89 -45.34
N ARG A 8 -11.77 6.15 -45.16
CA ARG A 8 -12.73 5.25 -44.50
C ARG A 8 -12.86 3.90 -45.22
N ARG A 9 -12.93 3.91 -46.57
CA ARG A 9 -13.00 2.64 -47.38
C ARG A 9 -11.69 1.85 -47.34
N SER A 10 -10.56 2.56 -47.36
CA SER A 10 -9.22 2.01 -47.20
C SER A 10 -9.07 1.33 -45.83
N LEU A 11 -9.46 2.01 -44.76
CA LEU A 11 -9.40 1.53 -43.37
C LEU A 11 -10.16 0.22 -43.15
N ALA A 12 -11.39 0.09 -43.67
CA ALA A 12 -12.18 -1.12 -43.54
C ALA A 12 -11.51 -2.32 -44.23
N ARG A 13 -10.86 -2.09 -45.37
CA ARG A 13 -10.11 -3.08 -46.12
C ARG A 13 -8.82 -3.46 -45.41
N THR A 14 -8.13 -2.49 -44.83
CA THR A 14 -6.90 -2.61 -44.03
C THR A 14 -7.11 -3.46 -42.79
N VAL A 15 -8.15 -3.18 -42.01
CA VAL A 15 -8.46 -3.94 -40.77
C VAL A 15 -8.76 -5.41 -41.13
N ARG A 16 -9.45 -5.70 -42.23
CA ARG A 16 -9.70 -7.07 -42.65
C ARG A 16 -8.43 -7.81 -43.09
N ARG A 17 -7.53 -7.14 -43.82
CA ARG A 17 -6.29 -7.74 -44.34
C ARG A 17 -5.21 -7.90 -43.28
N HIS A 18 -5.20 -7.01 -42.27
CA HIS A 18 -4.17 -6.96 -41.21
C HIS A 18 -4.73 -7.17 -39.80
N ARG A 19 -5.70 -8.09 -39.63
CA ARG A 19 -6.32 -8.40 -38.33
C ARG A 19 -5.30 -8.70 -37.25
N LEU A 20 -4.25 -9.46 -37.56
CA LEU A 20 -3.18 -9.79 -36.64
C LEU A 20 -2.46 -8.54 -36.10
N ILE A 21 -2.17 -7.57 -37.00
CA ILE A 21 -1.52 -6.31 -36.64
C ILE A 21 -2.42 -5.49 -35.72
N ALA A 22 -3.72 -5.38 -36.03
CA ALA A 22 -4.69 -4.67 -35.21
C ALA A 22 -4.81 -5.31 -33.80
N VAL A 23 -4.88 -6.64 -33.72
CA VAL A 23 -4.92 -7.39 -32.46
C VAL A 23 -3.63 -7.17 -31.65
N LEU A 24 -2.48 -7.17 -32.30
CA LEU A 24 -1.18 -7.00 -31.63
C LEU A 24 -1.04 -5.59 -31.03
N VAL A 25 -1.45 -4.54 -31.77
CA VAL A 25 -1.47 -3.16 -31.24
C VAL A 25 -2.50 -3.03 -30.11
N LEU A 26 -3.67 -3.65 -30.25
CA LEU A 26 -4.70 -3.64 -29.21
C LEU A 26 -4.21 -4.31 -27.92
N LEU A 27 -3.59 -5.50 -28.01
CA LEU A 27 -2.99 -6.19 -26.89
C LEU A 27 -1.88 -5.37 -26.22
N LEU A 28 -1.06 -4.68 -27.03
CA LEU A 28 -0.02 -3.80 -26.53
C LEU A 28 -0.61 -2.64 -25.72
N VAL A 29 -1.65 -1.96 -26.23
CA VAL A 29 -2.32 -0.87 -25.52
C VAL A 29 -2.98 -1.38 -24.25
N LEU A 30 -3.69 -2.51 -24.32
CA LEU A 30 -4.29 -3.15 -23.16
C LEU A 30 -3.24 -3.48 -22.09
N ALA A 31 -2.14 -4.12 -22.50
CA ALA A 31 -1.04 -4.45 -21.57
C ALA A 31 -0.43 -3.19 -20.93
N THR A 32 -0.26 -2.11 -21.70
CA THR A 32 0.25 -0.84 -21.17
C THR A 32 -0.68 -0.25 -20.12
N VAL A 33 -1.99 -0.26 -20.32
CA VAL A 33 -2.97 0.23 -19.34
C VAL A 33 -2.94 -0.63 -18.08
N VAL A 34 -3.01 -1.96 -18.22
CA VAL A 34 -3.01 -2.89 -17.07
C VAL A 34 -1.71 -2.81 -16.29
N LEU A 35 -0.55 -2.84 -16.94
CA LEU A 35 0.75 -2.77 -16.27
C LEU A 35 0.96 -1.42 -15.58
N SER A 36 0.55 -0.32 -16.20
CA SER A 36 0.64 1.01 -15.58
C SER A 36 -0.25 1.12 -14.35
N TRP A 37 -1.43 0.49 -14.39
CA TRP A 37 -2.33 0.43 -13.24
C TRP A 37 -1.77 -0.45 -12.12
N LEU A 38 -1.27 -1.66 -12.43
CA LEU A 38 -0.65 -2.55 -11.45
C LEU A 38 0.55 -1.89 -10.76
N ALA A 39 1.45 -1.27 -11.54
CA ALA A 39 2.62 -0.59 -10.99
C ALA A 39 2.23 0.53 -10.01
N ARG A 40 1.17 1.28 -10.30
CA ARG A 40 0.69 2.34 -9.42
C ARG A 40 -0.17 1.84 -8.28
N GLY A 41 -0.99 0.83 -8.51
CA GLY A 41 -1.76 0.19 -7.44
C GLY A 41 -0.83 -0.35 -6.35
N ALA A 42 0.28 -0.98 -6.75
CA ALA A 42 1.31 -1.43 -5.83
C ALA A 42 1.94 -0.27 -5.04
N THR A 43 2.28 0.85 -5.70
CA THR A 43 2.89 2.00 -5.01
C THR A 43 1.91 2.72 -4.07
N HIS A 44 0.66 2.92 -4.48
CA HIS A 44 -0.35 3.59 -3.66
C HIS A 44 -0.90 2.68 -2.55
N GLY A 45 -1.16 1.42 -2.83
CA GLY A 45 -1.62 0.46 -1.83
C GLY A 45 -0.60 0.27 -0.70
N THR A 46 0.67 0.11 -1.07
CA THR A 46 1.76 -0.01 -0.09
C THR A 46 1.97 1.30 0.69
N SER A 47 1.92 2.45 0.02
CA SER A 47 2.09 3.74 0.70
C SER A 47 0.91 4.04 1.65
N ARG A 48 -0.33 3.78 1.26
CA ARG A 48 -1.50 3.92 2.13
C ARG A 48 -1.45 2.95 3.32
N GLY A 49 -1.17 1.68 3.07
CA GLY A 49 -1.01 0.70 4.14
C GLY A 49 0.06 1.11 5.15
N LEU A 50 1.17 1.71 4.69
CA LEU A 50 2.24 2.21 5.55
C LEU A 50 1.89 3.54 6.24
N THR A 51 1.10 4.41 5.62
CA THR A 51 0.84 5.76 6.15
C THR A 51 -0.44 5.88 6.95
N GLU A 52 -1.44 5.03 6.68
CA GLU A 52 -2.74 5.05 7.36
C GLU A 52 -2.80 4.00 8.48
N SER A 53 -1.85 3.04 8.56
CA SER A 53 -1.81 2.09 9.66
C SER A 53 -1.48 2.83 10.98
N LEU A 54 -2.20 2.50 12.03
CA LEU A 54 -1.93 3.01 13.39
C LEU A 54 -0.47 2.77 13.80
N GLY A 55 0.10 1.62 13.47
CA GLY A 55 1.51 1.32 13.73
C GLY A 55 2.50 2.26 13.03
N ALA A 56 2.09 2.88 11.90
CA ALA A 56 2.90 3.88 11.21
C ALA A 56 2.96 5.23 11.94
N LYS A 57 1.92 5.56 12.70
CA LYS A 57 1.76 6.80 13.46
C LYS A 57 2.10 6.64 14.93
N GLU A 58 2.48 5.45 15.34
CA GLU A 58 2.78 5.09 16.72
C GLU A 58 4.28 5.20 16.99
N ILE A 59 4.61 5.88 18.09
CA ILE A 59 5.97 5.97 18.64
C ILE A 59 5.92 5.39 20.04
N GLU A 60 6.60 4.29 20.27
CA GLU A 60 6.84 3.76 21.63
C GLU A 60 8.02 4.51 22.23
N VAL A 61 7.77 5.22 23.32
CA VAL A 61 8.78 5.87 24.13
C VAL A 61 9.19 4.91 25.24
N ILE A 62 10.48 4.63 25.30
CA ILE A 62 11.10 3.75 26.28
C ILE A 62 12.12 4.54 27.11
N GLN A 63 12.52 4.00 28.22
CA GLN A 63 13.62 4.59 28.99
C GLN A 63 14.87 4.62 28.10
N GLY A 64 15.54 5.78 28.02
CA GLY A 64 16.66 5.98 27.09
C GLY A 64 17.85 5.09 27.41
N TYR A 65 18.66 4.82 26.40
CA TYR A 65 19.90 4.04 26.51
C TYR A 65 21.03 4.78 27.29
N SER A 66 20.78 6.03 27.70
CA SER A 66 21.79 6.89 28.37
C SER A 66 22.08 6.48 29.83
N GLY A 67 21.65 5.30 30.25
CA GLY A 67 21.92 4.79 31.60
C GLY A 67 21.13 5.52 32.70
N PRO A 68 21.69 5.71 33.91
CA PRO A 68 20.98 6.24 35.05
C PRO A 68 20.51 7.70 34.89
N ASN A 69 20.90 8.39 33.83
CA ASN A 69 20.53 9.79 33.57
C ASN A 69 19.28 9.91 32.65
N SER A 70 18.70 8.81 32.21
CA SER A 70 17.44 8.83 31.42
C SER A 70 16.28 9.31 32.31
N PRO A 71 15.43 10.23 31.82
CA PRO A 71 14.26 10.66 32.58
C PRO A 71 13.32 9.45 32.83
N PRO A 72 12.70 9.38 34.04
CA PRO A 72 11.79 8.32 34.38
C PRO A 72 10.48 8.43 33.60
N LEU A 73 9.90 7.31 33.20
CA LEU A 73 8.58 7.25 32.55
C LEU A 73 7.48 7.35 33.62
N ASN A 74 7.11 8.56 33.96
CA ASN A 74 6.12 8.87 35.00
C ASN A 74 5.03 9.80 34.47
N THR A 75 4.10 10.21 35.30
CA THR A 75 2.99 11.11 34.96
C THR A 75 3.48 12.47 34.41
N ASN A 76 4.63 12.97 34.87
CA ASN A 76 5.21 14.18 34.31
C ASN A 76 5.70 13.97 32.89
N ALA A 77 6.32 12.82 32.60
CA ALA A 77 6.71 12.43 31.25
C ALA A 77 5.48 12.35 30.32
N VAL A 78 4.39 11.74 30.75
CA VAL A 78 3.11 11.68 29.98
C VAL A 78 2.62 13.09 29.64
N THR A 79 2.64 13.99 30.65
CA THR A 79 2.19 15.39 30.47
C THR A 79 3.12 16.16 29.52
N GLN A 80 4.43 15.95 29.62
CA GLN A 80 5.44 16.61 28.79
C GLN A 80 5.37 16.14 27.35
N LEU A 81 5.29 14.83 27.15
CA LEU A 81 5.21 14.23 25.83
C LEU A 81 3.91 14.58 25.11
N GLY A 82 2.80 14.68 25.84
CA GLY A 82 1.50 15.09 25.27
C GLY A 82 1.44 16.55 24.82
N LYS A 83 2.41 17.38 25.18
CA LYS A 83 2.50 18.78 24.71
C LYS A 83 3.36 18.96 23.47
N LEU A 84 3.97 17.89 22.97
CA LEU A 84 4.78 17.96 21.76
C LEU A 84 3.89 18.23 20.55
N ASP A 85 4.35 19.11 19.68
CA ASP A 85 3.66 19.46 18.44
C ASP A 85 3.56 18.24 17.51
N GLY A 86 2.36 17.90 17.07
CA GLY A 86 2.06 16.74 16.23
C GLY A 86 1.58 15.51 17.01
N VAL A 87 1.61 15.48 18.34
CA VAL A 87 1.07 14.39 19.17
C VAL A 87 -0.43 14.62 19.38
N GLU A 88 -1.25 13.64 18.97
CA GLU A 88 -2.71 13.67 19.18
C GLU A 88 -3.10 12.96 20.47
N HIS A 89 -2.51 11.79 20.73
CA HIS A 89 -2.83 10.97 21.89
C HIS A 89 -1.58 10.43 22.55
N VAL A 90 -1.65 10.27 23.87
CA VAL A 90 -0.59 9.67 24.69
C VAL A 90 -1.20 8.56 25.52
N PHE A 91 -0.58 7.41 25.48
CA PHE A 91 -1.03 6.24 26.22
C PHE A 91 0.14 5.66 27.04
N PRO A 92 0.14 5.80 28.37
CA PRO A 92 1.13 5.16 29.23
C PRO A 92 0.79 3.66 29.36
N SER A 93 1.78 2.81 29.17
CA SER A 93 1.68 1.37 29.28
C SER A 93 2.67 0.81 30.31
N GLY A 94 2.31 -0.32 30.84
CA GLY A 94 3.15 -1.04 31.79
C GLY A 94 2.70 -2.51 31.86
N ILE A 95 3.52 -3.30 32.52
CA ILE A 95 3.29 -4.72 32.72
C ILE A 95 3.45 -5.03 34.20
N SER A 96 2.47 -5.69 34.77
CA SER A 96 2.51 -6.19 36.15
C SER A 96 2.27 -7.68 36.18
N GLY A 97 3.19 -8.44 36.76
CA GLY A 97 3.00 -9.88 36.95
C GLY A 97 1.91 -10.15 38.00
N ILE A 98 1.02 -11.08 37.69
CA ILE A 98 0.00 -11.56 38.62
C ILE A 98 -0.04 -13.08 38.56
N ASP A 99 -0.44 -13.70 39.69
CA ASP A 99 -0.65 -15.13 39.71
C ASP A 99 -2.02 -15.47 39.12
N PRO A 100 -2.10 -16.43 38.17
CA PRO A 100 -3.36 -16.91 37.66
C PRO A 100 -4.19 -17.55 38.78
N PRO A 101 -5.53 -17.66 38.60
CA PRO A 101 -6.37 -18.39 39.54
C PRO A 101 -5.88 -19.84 39.73
N ALA A 102 -6.01 -20.41 40.95
CA ALA A 102 -5.44 -21.70 41.30
C ALA A 102 -5.95 -22.86 40.42
N ASP A 103 -7.20 -22.80 39.98
CA ASP A 103 -7.81 -23.75 39.05
C ASP A 103 -7.22 -23.72 37.63
N ILE A 104 -6.50 -22.68 37.29
CA ILE A 104 -5.81 -22.52 36.00
C ILE A 104 -4.30 -22.80 36.17
N ALA A 105 -3.72 -22.37 37.27
CA ALA A 105 -2.30 -22.54 37.55
C ALA A 105 -1.86 -24.02 37.53
N ASP A 106 -2.77 -24.92 37.87
CA ASP A 106 -2.53 -26.36 37.91
C ASP A 106 -2.74 -27.06 36.55
N SER A 107 -3.15 -26.34 35.51
CA SER A 107 -3.32 -26.90 34.17
C SER A 107 -2.02 -26.79 33.34
N GLU A 108 -1.73 -27.82 32.49
CA GLU A 108 -0.53 -27.82 31.61
C GLU A 108 -0.45 -26.58 30.73
N ASP A 109 -1.59 -25.98 30.35
CA ASP A 109 -1.70 -24.78 29.52
C ASP A 109 -1.64 -23.48 30.34
N GLY A 110 -1.65 -23.50 31.65
CA GLY A 110 -1.72 -22.37 32.56
C GLY A 110 -0.49 -22.10 33.44
N ALA A 111 0.59 -22.85 33.27
CA ALA A 111 1.75 -22.91 34.17
C ALA A 111 2.66 -21.67 34.21
N GLY A 112 2.22 -20.49 33.74
CA GLY A 112 3.02 -19.26 33.73
C GLY A 112 2.34 -18.09 34.43
N PRO A 113 3.10 -17.08 34.86
CA PRO A 113 2.51 -15.86 35.39
C PRO A 113 1.70 -15.15 34.30
N TRP A 114 0.54 -14.62 34.69
CA TRP A 114 -0.20 -13.73 33.84
C TRP A 114 0.39 -12.33 33.94
N TRP A 115 0.28 -11.59 32.83
CA TRP A 115 0.79 -10.24 32.73
C TRP A 115 -0.35 -9.25 32.60
N LEU A 116 -0.59 -8.48 33.65
CA LEU A 116 -1.61 -7.44 33.65
C LEU A 116 -1.12 -6.24 32.84
N THR A 117 -1.88 -5.85 31.85
CA THR A 117 -1.55 -4.78 30.90
C THR A 117 -2.77 -3.89 30.68
N PRO A 118 -2.62 -2.55 30.57
CA PRO A 118 -3.75 -1.69 30.27
C PRO A 118 -4.17 -1.83 28.80
N ARG A 119 -5.48 -2.00 28.55
CA ARG A 119 -6.02 -1.98 27.19
C ARG A 119 -5.91 -0.59 26.59
N ASN A 120 -5.17 -0.48 25.51
CA ASN A 120 -4.97 0.77 24.79
C ASN A 120 -6.23 1.13 23.99
N PRO A 121 -6.94 2.24 24.27
CA PRO A 121 -8.16 2.63 23.60
C PRO A 121 -7.95 3.11 22.16
N PHE A 122 -6.71 3.45 21.79
CA PHE A 122 -6.34 3.94 20.48
C PHE A 122 -5.86 2.81 19.55
N ASP A 123 -5.67 1.59 20.07
CA ASP A 123 -5.27 0.43 19.28
C ASP A 123 -6.49 -0.43 18.91
N ASP A 124 -6.91 -0.36 17.66
CA ASP A 124 -8.00 -1.13 17.06
C ASP A 124 -7.54 -2.46 16.43
N ARG A 125 -6.24 -2.77 16.49
CA ARG A 125 -5.67 -3.99 15.90
C ARG A 125 -6.09 -5.25 16.65
N MET A 126 -6.33 -5.14 17.96
CA MET A 126 -6.71 -6.28 18.80
C MET A 126 -8.09 -6.81 18.41
N LYS A 127 -8.14 -8.08 18.09
CA LYS A 127 -9.35 -8.80 17.68
C LYS A 127 -9.64 -9.96 18.59
N ASP A 128 -10.93 -10.37 18.63
CA ASP A 128 -11.35 -11.60 19.25
C ASP A 128 -11.08 -12.84 18.35
N ALA A 129 -11.38 -14.03 18.85
CA ALA A 129 -11.24 -15.28 18.10
C ALA A 129 -12.09 -15.33 16.80
N HIS A 130 -13.07 -14.45 16.65
CA HIS A 130 -13.94 -14.34 15.47
C HIS A 130 -13.56 -13.18 14.54
N SER A 131 -12.39 -12.59 14.74
CA SER A 131 -11.89 -11.43 13.97
C SER A 131 -12.72 -10.14 14.14
N ASN A 132 -13.58 -10.05 15.16
CA ASN A 132 -14.21 -8.80 15.54
C ASN A 132 -13.28 -7.97 16.42
N PRO A 133 -13.47 -6.62 16.50
CA PRO A 133 -12.73 -5.81 17.44
C PRO A 133 -12.93 -6.33 18.88
N ALA A 134 -11.84 -6.53 19.60
CA ALA A 134 -11.92 -6.97 21.00
C ALA A 134 -12.56 -5.87 21.87
N ALA A 135 -13.31 -6.28 22.88
CA ALA A 135 -14.00 -5.37 23.78
C ALA A 135 -13.02 -4.48 24.57
N PHE A 136 -13.53 -3.37 25.09
CA PHE A 136 -12.77 -2.50 25.99
C PHE A 136 -13.25 -2.73 27.43
N PRO A 137 -12.39 -3.25 28.33
CA PRO A 137 -12.76 -3.52 29.70
C PRO A 137 -12.96 -2.22 30.49
N GLU A 138 -14.05 -2.16 31.25
CA GLU A 138 -14.30 -1.17 32.29
C GLU A 138 -13.59 -1.56 33.59
N PRO A 139 -13.50 -0.66 34.60
CA PRO A 139 -12.98 -1.02 35.90
C PRO A 139 -13.69 -2.23 36.50
N GLY A 140 -12.94 -3.24 36.95
CA GLY A 140 -13.48 -4.54 37.42
C GLY A 140 -13.68 -5.56 36.32
N GLN A 141 -13.37 -5.25 35.08
CA GLN A 141 -13.46 -6.16 33.93
C GLN A 141 -12.06 -6.46 33.37
N MET A 142 -11.95 -7.63 32.69
CA MET A 142 -10.71 -8.01 31.99
C MET A 142 -10.99 -8.79 30.72
N LEU A 143 -10.01 -8.74 29.80
CA LEU A 143 -9.91 -9.62 28.64
C LEU A 143 -8.80 -10.65 28.90
N VAL A 144 -9.02 -11.88 28.46
CA VAL A 144 -8.05 -12.97 28.55
C VAL A 144 -7.68 -13.51 27.18
N PRO A 145 -6.53 -14.19 27.00
CA PRO A 145 -6.19 -14.87 25.75
C PRO A 145 -7.27 -15.89 25.34
N GLY A 146 -7.42 -16.12 24.02
CA GLY A 146 -8.43 -17.04 23.46
C GLY A 146 -8.42 -18.46 24.05
N LYS A 147 -7.25 -18.95 24.47
CA LYS A 147 -7.13 -20.26 25.16
C LYS A 147 -7.93 -20.35 26.46
N HIS A 148 -8.34 -19.24 27.04
CA HIS A 148 -9.12 -19.15 28.28
C HIS A 148 -10.58 -18.75 28.06
N GLU A 149 -11.18 -19.09 26.93
CA GLU A 149 -12.56 -18.78 26.57
C GLU A 149 -13.57 -19.34 27.62
N ASN A 150 -13.23 -20.43 28.28
CA ASN A 150 -14.03 -21.03 29.35
C ASN A 150 -14.24 -20.12 30.58
N LEU A 151 -13.49 -19.03 30.69
CA LEU A 151 -13.60 -18.04 31.77
C LEU A 151 -14.57 -16.88 31.42
N VAL A 152 -14.98 -16.74 30.19
CA VAL A 152 -15.87 -15.65 29.79
C VAL A 152 -17.18 -15.68 30.57
N GLY A 153 -17.55 -14.55 31.13
CA GLY A 153 -18.73 -14.39 32.02
C GLY A 153 -18.47 -14.74 33.48
N LYS A 154 -17.31 -15.28 33.83
CA LYS A 154 -16.97 -15.59 35.21
C LYS A 154 -16.25 -14.44 35.91
N THR A 155 -16.44 -14.33 37.24
CA THR A 155 -15.64 -13.43 38.06
C THR A 155 -14.51 -14.28 38.68
N ILE A 156 -13.28 -13.88 38.42
CA ILE A 156 -12.06 -14.54 38.93
C ILE A 156 -11.36 -13.63 39.94
N GLU A 157 -10.66 -14.23 40.87
CA GLU A 157 -9.84 -13.54 41.84
C GLU A 157 -8.38 -13.78 41.50
N VAL A 158 -7.63 -12.68 41.36
CA VAL A 158 -6.20 -12.71 41.07
C VAL A 158 -5.43 -11.93 42.13
N ASN A 159 -4.23 -12.38 42.44
CA ASN A 159 -3.38 -11.69 43.41
C ASN A 159 -2.49 -10.67 42.68
N VAL A 160 -2.67 -9.40 43.02
CA VAL A 160 -1.81 -8.30 42.55
C VAL A 160 -0.79 -7.97 43.64
N THR A 161 0.42 -7.62 43.24
CA THR A 161 1.46 -7.21 44.18
C THR A 161 1.15 -5.81 44.71
N ARG A 162 1.28 -5.64 46.05
CA ARG A 162 1.24 -4.34 46.71
C ARG A 162 2.56 -4.11 47.41
N ALA A 163 3.26 -3.04 47.12
CA ALA A 163 4.49 -2.70 47.79
C ALA A 163 4.23 -2.34 49.26
N VAL A 164 5.00 -2.96 50.17
CA VAL A 164 5.03 -2.61 51.61
C VAL A 164 6.31 -1.87 51.95
N SER A 165 7.39 -2.15 51.21
CA SER A 165 8.66 -1.42 51.26
C SER A 165 9.35 -1.45 49.90
N SER A 166 10.51 -0.84 49.79
CA SER A 166 11.32 -0.88 48.55
C SER A 166 11.79 -2.28 48.16
N THR A 167 11.71 -3.26 49.04
CA THR A 167 12.23 -4.63 48.82
C THR A 167 11.21 -5.71 49.17
N SER A 168 10.00 -5.38 49.63
CA SER A 168 8.98 -6.35 50.01
C SER A 168 7.60 -5.91 49.56
N GLY A 169 6.80 -6.87 49.12
CA GLY A 169 5.41 -6.66 48.75
C GLY A 169 4.51 -7.75 49.34
N THR A 170 3.23 -7.52 49.45
CA THR A 170 2.20 -8.48 49.83
C THR A 170 1.24 -8.64 48.66
N GLY A 171 0.65 -9.86 48.53
CA GLY A 171 -0.45 -10.09 47.60
C GLY A 171 -1.73 -9.41 48.11
N GLU A 172 -2.41 -8.69 47.22
CA GLU A 172 -3.77 -8.18 47.43
C GLU A 172 -4.70 -8.82 46.43
N ALA A 173 -5.75 -9.50 46.92
CA ALA A 173 -6.73 -10.13 46.06
C ALA A 173 -7.63 -9.09 45.41
N LYS A 174 -7.69 -9.09 44.07
CA LYS A 174 -8.57 -8.26 43.24
C LYS A 174 -9.49 -9.16 42.42
N ARG A 175 -10.74 -8.74 42.25
CA ARG A 175 -11.75 -9.46 41.49
C ARG A 175 -11.98 -8.80 40.16
N PHE A 176 -12.01 -9.60 39.10
CA PHE A 176 -12.30 -9.16 37.76
C PHE A 176 -13.31 -10.09 37.10
N THR A 177 -14.24 -9.50 36.35
CA THR A 177 -15.16 -10.23 35.48
C THR A 177 -14.56 -10.34 34.10
N VAL A 178 -14.40 -11.55 33.60
CA VAL A 178 -13.91 -11.78 32.23
C VAL A 178 -15.03 -11.47 31.24
N ILE A 179 -14.86 -10.43 30.42
CA ILE A 179 -15.89 -9.97 29.49
C ILE A 179 -15.72 -10.55 28.08
N GLY A 180 -14.57 -11.12 27.77
CA GLY A 180 -14.29 -11.69 26.46
C GLY A 180 -12.86 -12.18 26.34
N THR A 181 -12.55 -12.68 25.17
CA THR A 181 -11.21 -13.12 24.80
C THR A 181 -10.62 -12.25 23.71
N TYR A 182 -9.32 -12.36 23.50
CA TYR A 182 -8.61 -11.78 22.36
C TYR A 182 -7.69 -12.83 21.71
N ASP A 183 -7.38 -12.61 20.44
CA ASP A 183 -6.41 -13.42 19.69
C ASP A 183 -4.99 -12.86 19.91
N PRO A 184 -4.09 -13.61 20.57
CA PRO A 184 -2.72 -13.17 20.86
C PRO A 184 -1.93 -12.79 19.60
N ASP A 185 -2.22 -13.41 18.46
CA ASP A 185 -1.53 -13.12 17.20
C ASP A 185 -1.86 -11.71 16.65
N THR A 186 -2.93 -11.08 17.15
CA THR A 186 -3.32 -9.72 16.76
C THR A 186 -2.68 -8.63 17.62
N VAL A 187 -1.98 -9.00 18.68
CA VAL A 187 -1.34 -8.09 19.63
C VAL A 187 0.18 -8.16 19.46
N GLN A 188 0.80 -7.04 19.16
CA GLN A 188 2.25 -6.97 18.96
C GLN A 188 2.92 -6.36 20.20
N GLY A 189 3.95 -7.04 20.71
CA GLY A 189 4.82 -6.51 21.76
C GLY A 189 4.41 -6.86 23.18
N ASP A 190 3.20 -7.36 23.41
CA ASP A 190 2.77 -7.83 24.73
C ASP A 190 3.13 -9.32 24.97
N PRO A 191 3.28 -9.73 26.23
CA PRO A 191 3.49 -11.15 26.55
C PRO A 191 2.33 -12.01 26.07
N PRO A 192 2.56 -13.28 25.69
CA PRO A 192 1.52 -14.17 25.15
C PRO A 192 0.39 -14.48 26.17
N ASP A 193 0.68 -14.31 27.47
CA ASP A 193 -0.29 -14.47 28.57
C ASP A 193 -0.71 -13.12 29.17
N ALA A 194 -0.72 -12.06 28.37
CA ALA A 194 -1.22 -10.77 28.79
C ALA A 194 -2.72 -10.82 29.07
N VAL A 195 -3.16 -10.21 30.15
CA VAL A 195 -4.57 -9.96 30.45
C VAL A 195 -4.80 -8.45 30.48
N PHE A 196 -5.79 -8.01 29.73
CA PHE A 196 -6.03 -6.60 29.54
C PHE A 196 -7.14 -6.09 30.46
N ILE A 197 -6.87 -4.98 31.16
CA ILE A 197 -7.82 -4.28 32.02
C ILE A 197 -7.95 -2.81 31.58
N SER A 198 -8.85 -2.07 32.22
CA SER A 198 -8.97 -0.64 32.00
C SER A 198 -7.70 0.09 32.46
N SER A 199 -7.31 1.13 31.70
CA SER A 199 -6.12 1.94 32.01
C SER A 199 -6.20 2.61 33.37
N SER A 200 -7.39 3.04 33.80
CA SER A 200 -7.58 3.66 35.12
C SER A 200 -7.30 2.70 36.24
N GLN A 201 -7.79 1.47 36.15
CA GLN A 201 -7.57 0.42 37.16
C GLN A 201 -6.12 -0.07 37.13
N PHE A 202 -5.51 -0.19 35.94
CA PHE A 202 -4.10 -0.51 35.83
C PHE A 202 -3.23 0.50 36.57
N ASN A 203 -3.46 1.80 36.35
CA ASN A 203 -2.71 2.86 37.00
C ASN A 203 -2.85 2.82 38.53
N GLU A 204 -4.05 2.52 39.05
CA GLU A 204 -4.29 2.33 40.49
C GLU A 204 -3.47 1.15 41.06
N ILE A 205 -3.53 0.01 40.39
CA ILE A 205 -2.78 -1.20 40.79
C ILE A 205 -1.28 -0.94 40.72
N GLN A 206 -0.81 -0.34 39.64
CA GLN A 206 0.61 -0.07 39.43
C GLN A 206 1.16 0.92 40.47
N ALA A 207 0.40 1.96 40.79
CA ALA A 207 0.78 2.92 41.84
C ALA A 207 0.87 2.27 43.23
N ALA A 208 0.06 1.24 43.50
CA ALA A 208 0.11 0.47 44.74
C ALA A 208 1.21 -0.60 44.75
N ALA A 209 1.57 -1.13 43.56
CA ALA A 209 2.53 -2.22 43.40
C ALA A 209 3.99 -1.77 43.46
N LEU A 210 4.28 -0.51 43.13
CA LEU A 210 5.64 -0.02 42.99
C LEU A 210 6.07 0.84 44.21
N PRO A 211 7.35 0.76 44.59
CA PRO A 211 7.93 1.74 45.52
C PRO A 211 7.79 3.17 45.03
N PRO A 212 7.74 4.19 45.94
CA PRO A 212 7.47 5.58 45.56
C PRO A 212 8.39 6.18 44.50
N ASP A 213 9.62 5.69 44.40
CA ASP A 213 10.65 6.24 43.50
C ASP A 213 10.78 5.43 42.19
N THR A 214 9.94 4.40 41.98
CA THR A 214 10.00 3.55 40.79
C THR A 214 9.11 4.14 39.69
N PRO A 215 9.61 4.27 38.44
CA PRO A 215 8.79 4.72 37.34
C PRO A 215 7.60 3.75 37.12
N PRO A 216 6.35 4.29 37.07
CA PRO A 216 5.17 3.44 37.00
C PRO A 216 4.93 2.84 35.60
N TYR A 217 5.59 3.36 34.57
CA TYR A 217 5.38 2.93 33.21
C TYR A 217 6.64 2.26 32.63
N SER A 218 6.47 1.19 31.89
CA SER A 218 7.54 0.54 31.13
C SER A 218 7.72 1.20 29.76
N SER A 219 6.63 1.73 29.19
CA SER A 219 6.62 2.47 27.92
C SER A 219 5.49 3.48 27.88
N ILE A 220 5.62 4.47 27.00
CA ILE A 220 4.56 5.44 26.68
C ILE A 220 4.38 5.44 25.17
N TYR A 221 3.17 5.16 24.70
CA TYR A 221 2.82 5.20 23.28
C TYR A 221 2.33 6.61 22.92
N LEU A 222 2.91 7.18 21.89
CA LEU A 222 2.49 8.44 21.29
C LEU A 222 1.84 8.15 19.95
N TYR A 223 0.68 8.73 19.72
CA TYR A 223 -0.03 8.68 18.45
C TYR A 223 0.07 10.04 17.77
N VAL A 224 0.66 10.05 16.58
CA VAL A 224 0.92 11.26 15.80
C VAL A 224 -0.18 11.42 14.75
N GLY A 225 -0.69 12.62 14.56
CA GLY A 225 -1.79 12.90 13.62
C GLY A 225 -1.39 12.63 12.17
N ASP A 226 -0.22 13.06 11.75
CA ASP A 226 0.32 12.83 10.42
C ASP A 226 1.60 11.99 10.49
N VAL A 227 1.67 10.96 9.68
CA VAL A 227 2.85 10.10 9.55
C VAL A 227 4.12 10.89 9.16
N ASN A 228 3.98 12.02 8.50
CA ASN A 228 5.10 12.88 8.13
C ASN A 228 5.72 13.58 9.36
N ASP A 229 4.97 13.73 10.44
CA ASP A 229 5.44 14.36 11.68
C ASP A 229 6.12 13.36 12.62
N VAL A 230 5.99 12.03 12.37
CA VAL A 230 6.57 10.97 13.21
C VAL A 230 8.07 11.18 13.44
N ALA A 231 8.84 11.48 12.40
CA ALA A 231 10.28 11.71 12.51
C ALA A 231 10.61 12.96 13.32
N LYS A 232 9.81 14.03 13.22
CA LYS A 232 9.96 15.27 13.97
C LYS A 232 9.66 15.04 15.45
N VAL A 233 8.54 14.35 15.74
CA VAL A 233 8.14 14.01 17.10
C VAL A 233 9.17 13.09 17.74
N GLN A 234 9.61 12.04 17.03
CA GLN A 234 10.63 11.11 17.50
C GLN A 234 11.90 11.83 17.91
N LYS A 235 12.41 12.73 17.06
CA LYS A 235 13.58 13.53 17.39
C LYS A 235 13.35 14.43 18.62
N SER A 236 12.16 15.03 18.75
CA SER A 236 11.84 15.87 19.92
C SER A 236 11.80 15.04 21.21
N VAL A 237 11.35 13.78 21.15
CA VAL A 237 11.38 12.84 22.29
C VAL A 237 12.81 12.46 22.65
N GLU A 238 13.67 12.19 21.65
CA GLU A 238 15.09 11.87 21.83
C GLU A 238 15.87 13.06 22.43
N ASP A 239 15.56 14.28 21.98
CA ASP A 239 16.14 15.52 22.51
C ASP A 239 15.78 15.74 24.01
N LEU A 240 14.67 15.16 24.48
CA LEU A 240 14.28 15.12 25.90
C LEU A 240 15.00 14.02 26.70
N GLY A 241 15.82 13.19 26.06
CA GLY A 241 16.61 12.13 26.69
C GLY A 241 15.90 10.77 26.79
N TYR A 242 14.74 10.59 26.18
CA TYR A 242 14.06 9.31 26.09
C TYR A 242 14.56 8.49 24.90
N GLY A 243 14.44 7.16 25.00
CA GLY A 243 14.58 6.27 23.85
C GLY A 243 13.27 6.19 23.07
N THR A 244 13.36 5.94 21.77
CA THR A 244 12.18 5.77 20.92
C THR A 244 12.25 4.50 20.10
N ARG A 245 11.08 3.89 19.85
CA ARG A 245 10.90 2.79 18.93
C ARG A 245 9.64 3.07 18.10
N SER A 246 9.74 2.98 16.78
CA SER A 246 8.58 3.11 15.90
C SER A 246 8.64 2.06 14.80
N ALA A 247 7.47 1.61 14.32
CA ALA A 247 7.38 0.60 13.26
C ALA A 247 8.02 1.07 11.93
N ILE A 248 8.07 2.38 11.72
CA ILE A 248 8.65 2.99 10.52
C ILE A 248 10.16 3.21 10.66
N GLY A 249 10.72 3.03 11.84
CA GLY A 249 12.10 3.37 12.13
C GLY A 249 12.34 4.89 12.02
N SER A 250 13.60 5.32 11.98
CA SER A 250 13.92 6.72 11.68
C SER A 250 13.26 7.10 10.34
N GLY A 251 12.58 8.24 10.24
CA GLY A 251 11.85 8.71 9.04
C GLY A 251 12.62 8.62 7.71
N ILE A 252 13.94 8.47 7.80
CA ILE A 252 14.87 8.16 6.70
C ILE A 252 14.49 6.85 5.95
N GLN A 253 13.95 5.83 6.64
CA GLN A 253 13.58 4.56 5.98
C GLN A 253 12.27 4.71 5.19
N LEU A 254 11.30 5.44 5.72
CA LEU A 254 10.04 5.72 5.02
C LEU A 254 10.28 6.58 3.77
N ASP A 255 11.11 7.61 3.88
CA ASP A 255 11.46 8.48 2.76
C ASP A 255 12.25 7.70 1.68
N ARG A 256 13.18 6.84 2.07
CA ARG A 256 13.88 5.95 1.13
C ARG A 256 12.93 4.97 0.44
N ALA A 257 11.99 4.38 1.18
CA ALA A 257 10.98 3.50 0.59
C ALA A 257 10.07 4.25 -0.39
N ARG A 258 9.58 5.45 -0.02
CA ARG A 258 8.79 6.32 -0.91
C ARG A 258 9.57 6.73 -2.15
N GLN A 259 10.83 7.15 -2.00
CA GLN A 259 11.70 7.49 -3.12
C GLN A 259 11.96 6.28 -4.02
N GLY A 260 12.25 5.11 -3.44
CA GLY A 260 12.42 3.86 -4.18
C GLY A 260 11.19 3.49 -5.01
N LEU A 261 10.00 3.57 -4.42
CA LEU A 261 8.73 3.32 -5.11
C LEU A 261 8.46 4.37 -6.21
N ALA A 262 8.75 5.65 -5.95
CA ALA A 262 8.61 6.70 -6.96
C ALA A 262 9.54 6.46 -8.16
N VAL A 263 10.81 6.15 -7.91
CA VAL A 263 11.78 5.81 -8.97
C VAL A 263 11.34 4.58 -9.75
N ALA A 264 10.91 3.51 -9.06
CA ALA A 264 10.40 2.31 -9.72
C ALA A 264 9.20 2.60 -10.62
N SER A 265 8.26 3.44 -10.17
CA SER A 265 7.08 3.83 -10.97
C SER A 265 7.45 4.64 -12.22
N VAL A 266 8.44 5.53 -12.11
CA VAL A 266 8.97 6.31 -13.25
C VAL A 266 9.68 5.37 -14.24
N LEU A 267 10.47 4.41 -13.76
CA LEU A 267 11.14 3.43 -14.62
C LEU A 267 10.14 2.55 -15.38
N VAL A 268 9.11 2.04 -14.70
CA VAL A 268 8.05 1.26 -15.37
C VAL A 268 7.35 2.10 -16.43
N LEU A 269 7.01 3.35 -16.13
CA LEU A 269 6.41 4.28 -17.09
C LEU A 269 7.33 4.49 -18.30
N PHE A 270 8.61 4.74 -18.08
CA PHE A 270 9.59 4.95 -19.12
C PHE A 270 9.74 3.72 -20.04
N VAL A 271 9.89 2.53 -19.46
CA VAL A 271 9.96 1.26 -20.22
C VAL A 271 8.67 1.03 -21.01
N THR A 272 7.53 1.36 -20.43
CA THR A 272 6.21 1.23 -21.09
C THR A 272 6.11 2.17 -22.31
N ILE A 273 6.52 3.42 -22.16
CA ILE A 273 6.55 4.39 -23.27
C ILE A 273 7.50 3.93 -24.38
N LEU A 274 8.72 3.54 -24.04
CA LEU A 274 9.68 3.04 -25.02
C LEU A 274 9.18 1.78 -25.72
N GLY A 275 8.60 0.83 -24.98
CA GLY A 275 7.99 -0.38 -25.54
C GLY A 275 6.87 -0.05 -26.53
N ALA A 276 5.98 0.88 -26.16
CA ALA A 276 4.88 1.32 -27.02
C ALA A 276 5.38 2.02 -28.30
N LEU A 277 6.40 2.88 -28.20
CA LEU A 277 7.03 3.55 -29.33
C LEU A 277 7.72 2.54 -30.24
N PHE A 278 8.52 1.63 -29.68
CA PHE A 278 9.23 0.63 -30.45
C PHE A 278 8.29 -0.34 -31.15
N ALA A 279 7.28 -0.86 -30.47
CA ALA A 279 6.28 -1.74 -31.06
C ALA A 279 5.46 -1.00 -32.12
N GLY A 280 5.06 0.24 -31.87
CA GLY A 280 4.36 1.09 -32.84
C GLY A 280 5.19 1.29 -34.13
N THR A 281 6.48 1.59 -34.00
CA THR A 281 7.36 1.75 -35.17
C THR A 281 7.56 0.44 -35.95
N SER A 282 7.73 -0.68 -35.27
CA SER A 282 7.91 -2.00 -35.88
C SER A 282 6.67 -2.44 -36.67
N VAL A 283 5.51 -2.32 -36.04
CA VAL A 283 4.21 -2.66 -36.65
C VAL A 283 3.90 -1.76 -37.83
N ALA A 284 4.13 -0.44 -37.71
CA ALA A 284 3.93 0.49 -38.80
C ALA A 284 4.88 0.21 -39.99
N GLY A 285 6.12 -0.20 -39.69
CA GLY A 285 7.07 -0.63 -40.72
C GLY A 285 6.55 -1.81 -41.56
N THR A 286 6.07 -2.85 -40.88
CA THR A 286 5.48 -4.03 -41.53
C THR A 286 4.22 -3.70 -42.32
N TRP A 287 3.35 -2.86 -41.73
CA TRP A 287 2.13 -2.39 -42.37
C TRP A 287 2.43 -1.61 -43.66
N MET A 288 3.45 -0.76 -43.67
CA MET A 288 3.83 0.05 -44.81
C MET A 288 4.44 -0.82 -45.94
N THR A 289 5.24 -1.83 -45.61
CA THR A 289 5.79 -2.76 -46.62
C THR A 289 4.73 -3.56 -47.34
N SER A 290 3.64 -3.93 -46.67
CA SER A 290 2.53 -4.66 -47.31
C SER A 290 1.73 -3.81 -48.33
N ARG A 291 2.05 -2.52 -48.48
CA ARG A 291 1.36 -1.59 -49.38
C ARG A 291 2.24 -1.06 -50.53
N ILE A 292 3.36 -1.72 -50.75
CA ILE A 292 4.31 -1.29 -51.82
C ILE A 292 3.64 -1.23 -53.18
N GLU A 293 2.79 -2.20 -53.49
CA GLU A 293 2.04 -2.29 -54.78
C GLU A 293 1.10 -1.08 -54.94
N GLU A 294 0.35 -0.70 -53.90
CA GLU A 294 -0.57 0.43 -53.90
C GLU A 294 0.20 1.75 -54.08
N ILE A 295 1.37 1.89 -53.48
CA ILE A 295 2.25 3.05 -53.60
C ILE A 295 2.76 3.19 -55.05
N GLY A 296 3.16 2.04 -55.67
CA GLY A 296 3.56 1.99 -57.09
C GLY A 296 2.43 2.45 -58.03
N LEU A 297 1.21 1.98 -57.76
CA LEU A 297 0.02 2.35 -58.55
C LEU A 297 -0.29 3.87 -58.40
N PHE A 298 -0.26 4.45 -57.23
CA PHE A 298 -0.50 5.88 -57.03
C PHE A 298 0.55 6.74 -57.75
N ARG A 299 1.80 6.27 -57.78
CA ARG A 299 2.87 6.97 -58.52
C ARG A 299 2.66 6.91 -60.02
N SER A 300 2.22 5.80 -60.58
CA SER A 300 1.90 5.65 -61.98
C SER A 300 0.70 6.52 -62.40
N LEU A 301 -0.23 6.80 -61.49
CA LEU A 301 -1.35 7.73 -61.68
C LEU A 301 -0.97 9.21 -61.49
N GLY A 302 0.30 9.52 -61.31
CA GLY A 302 0.80 10.89 -61.23
C GLY A 302 0.71 11.56 -59.85
N TRP A 303 0.45 10.82 -58.78
CA TRP A 303 0.43 11.39 -57.46
C TRP A 303 1.83 11.84 -57.03
N THR A 304 1.91 13.03 -56.43
CA THR A 304 3.19 13.52 -55.88
C THR A 304 3.61 12.74 -54.66
N ARG A 305 4.92 12.60 -54.44
CA ARG A 305 5.49 11.89 -53.26
C ARG A 305 4.92 12.43 -51.96
N ARG A 306 4.76 13.75 -51.84
CA ARG A 306 4.19 14.41 -50.65
C ARG A 306 2.72 14.06 -50.42
N ALA A 307 1.92 13.94 -51.48
CA ALA A 307 0.53 13.57 -51.37
C ALA A 307 0.35 12.12 -50.89
N ILE A 308 1.17 11.20 -51.42
CA ILE A 308 1.19 9.81 -51.02
C ILE A 308 1.57 9.65 -49.51
N VAL A 309 2.66 10.32 -49.08
CA VAL A 309 3.09 10.30 -47.68
C VAL A 309 2.00 10.84 -46.76
N ARG A 310 1.43 12.00 -47.07
CA ARG A 310 0.34 12.58 -46.27
C ARG A 310 -0.87 11.66 -46.15
N PHE A 311 -1.24 11.02 -47.25
CA PHE A 311 -2.37 10.06 -47.26
C PHE A 311 -2.11 8.90 -46.31
N TYR A 312 -0.95 8.23 -46.42
CA TYR A 312 -0.63 7.09 -45.58
C TYR A 312 -0.37 7.45 -44.13
N LEU A 313 0.21 8.62 -43.83
CA LEU A 313 0.37 9.12 -42.47
C LEU A 313 -0.99 9.40 -41.82
N LEU A 314 -1.94 9.99 -42.58
CA LEU A 314 -3.29 10.22 -42.06
C LEU A 314 -4.03 8.90 -41.80
N GLU A 315 -3.91 7.94 -42.72
CA GLU A 315 -4.49 6.62 -42.54
C GLU A 315 -3.87 5.90 -41.32
N ALA A 316 -2.55 5.95 -41.17
CA ALA A 316 -1.82 5.40 -40.05
C ALA A 316 -2.24 6.04 -38.72
N LEU A 317 -2.40 7.38 -38.70
CA LEU A 317 -2.86 8.11 -37.52
C LEU A 317 -4.27 7.66 -37.08
N ILE A 318 -5.21 7.66 -38.05
CA ILE A 318 -6.60 7.27 -37.74
C ILE A 318 -6.67 5.83 -37.26
N PHE A 319 -5.95 4.90 -37.94
CA PHE A 319 -5.87 3.52 -37.54
C PHE A 319 -5.34 3.37 -36.10
N ALA A 320 -4.19 3.99 -35.80
CA ALA A 320 -3.56 3.92 -34.50
C ALA A 320 -4.44 4.53 -33.38
N LEU A 321 -5.11 5.65 -33.66
CA LEU A 321 -6.05 6.26 -32.72
C LEU A 321 -7.26 5.36 -32.45
N CYS A 322 -7.89 4.80 -33.49
CA CYS A 322 -9.03 3.89 -33.29
C CYS A 322 -8.66 2.67 -32.45
N VAL A 323 -7.52 2.03 -32.77
CA VAL A 323 -7.06 0.86 -32.05
C VAL A 323 -6.64 1.22 -30.62
N SER A 324 -6.00 2.37 -30.42
CA SER A 324 -5.62 2.86 -29.08
C SER A 324 -6.84 3.15 -28.20
N VAL A 325 -7.87 3.82 -28.74
CA VAL A 325 -9.12 4.08 -28.00
C VAL A 325 -9.80 2.76 -27.59
N ILE A 326 -9.93 1.81 -28.52
CA ILE A 326 -10.52 0.50 -28.22
C ILE A 326 -9.68 -0.23 -27.17
N GLY A 327 -8.36 -0.23 -27.32
CA GLY A 327 -7.43 -0.87 -26.39
C GLY A 327 -7.49 -0.27 -24.99
N VAL A 328 -7.60 1.06 -24.88
CA VAL A 328 -7.79 1.75 -23.59
C VAL A 328 -9.14 1.38 -22.96
N LEU A 329 -10.22 1.40 -23.73
CA LEU A 329 -11.55 1.02 -23.21
C LEU A 329 -11.56 -0.42 -22.70
N LEU A 330 -10.96 -1.36 -23.44
CA LEU A 330 -10.82 -2.74 -23.01
C LEU A 330 -9.89 -2.87 -21.80
N GLY A 331 -8.77 -2.12 -21.75
CA GLY A 331 -7.85 -2.10 -20.64
C GLY A 331 -8.51 -1.60 -19.35
N VAL A 332 -9.27 -0.51 -19.44
CA VAL A 332 -10.08 0.01 -18.32
C VAL A 332 -11.14 -1.01 -17.90
N GLY A 333 -11.81 -1.65 -18.85
CA GLY A 333 -12.78 -2.71 -18.57
C GLY A 333 -12.17 -3.91 -17.82
N VAL A 334 -10.99 -4.36 -18.22
CA VAL A 334 -10.25 -5.42 -17.53
C VAL A 334 -9.88 -5.00 -16.12
N VAL A 335 -9.38 -3.77 -15.94
CA VAL A 335 -9.04 -3.23 -14.63
C VAL A 335 -10.26 -3.15 -13.72
N MET A 336 -11.40 -2.66 -14.22
CA MET A 336 -12.65 -2.62 -13.45
C MET A 336 -13.15 -4.02 -13.08
N ALA A 337 -13.01 -4.98 -13.97
CA ALA A 337 -13.36 -6.38 -13.69
C ALA A 337 -12.44 -7.00 -12.62
N LEU A 338 -11.14 -6.75 -12.68
CA LEU A 338 -10.18 -7.18 -11.65
C LEU A 338 -10.48 -6.53 -10.30
N ALA A 339 -10.79 -5.24 -10.29
CA ALA A 339 -11.14 -4.51 -9.08
C ALA A 339 -12.45 -4.98 -8.42
N ALA A 340 -13.35 -5.57 -9.20
CA ALA A 340 -14.59 -6.19 -8.69
C ALA A 340 -14.34 -7.57 -8.02
N LEU A 341 -13.13 -8.11 -8.08
CA LEU A 341 -12.73 -9.39 -7.50
C LEU A 341 -11.62 -9.18 -6.45
N PRO A 342 -11.91 -8.51 -5.32
CA PRO A 342 -10.89 -8.14 -4.32
C PRO A 342 -10.16 -9.35 -3.72
N SER A 343 -10.83 -10.49 -3.56
CA SER A 343 -10.24 -11.72 -3.01
C SER A 343 -9.12 -12.29 -3.89
N LEU A 344 -9.22 -12.17 -5.21
CA LEU A 344 -8.16 -12.60 -6.12
C LEU A 344 -6.95 -11.66 -6.09
N LEU A 345 -7.18 -10.35 -5.92
CA LEU A 345 -6.11 -9.36 -5.86
C LEU A 345 -5.33 -9.45 -4.56
N THR A 346 -6.01 -9.62 -3.42
CA THR A 346 -5.33 -9.77 -2.11
C THR A 346 -4.54 -11.08 -2.04
N SER A 347 -5.05 -12.18 -2.61
CA SER A 347 -4.35 -13.46 -2.60
C SER A 347 -3.14 -13.53 -3.55
N VAL A 348 -3.18 -12.82 -4.69
CA VAL A 348 -2.11 -12.87 -5.71
C VAL A 348 -1.12 -11.72 -5.54
N ALA A 349 -1.57 -10.55 -5.19
CA ALA A 349 -0.75 -9.33 -5.14
C ALA A 349 -0.42 -8.86 -3.71
N GLY A 350 -1.08 -9.40 -2.68
CA GLY A 350 -0.82 -9.06 -1.27
C GLY A 350 -1.22 -7.64 -0.85
N PHE A 351 -1.96 -6.90 -1.69
CA PHE A 351 -2.40 -5.54 -1.39
C PHE A 351 -3.79 -5.25 -1.96
N SER A 352 -4.54 -4.38 -1.28
CA SER A 352 -5.84 -3.90 -1.73
C SER A 352 -5.67 -2.78 -2.77
N MET A 353 -6.36 -2.89 -3.90
CA MET A 353 -6.33 -1.88 -4.96
C MET A 353 -7.63 -1.07 -4.96
N ASP A 354 -7.52 0.25 -4.93
CA ASP A 354 -8.65 1.15 -5.07
C ASP A 354 -8.93 1.41 -6.57
N PRO A 355 -10.09 0.98 -7.11
CA PRO A 355 -10.47 1.26 -8.49
C PRO A 355 -10.64 2.76 -8.76
N GLY A 356 -10.96 3.57 -7.76
CA GLY A 356 -11.07 5.03 -7.87
C GLY A 356 -9.74 5.71 -8.21
N ALA A 357 -8.61 5.13 -7.80
CA ALA A 357 -7.26 5.62 -8.13
C ALA A 357 -6.98 5.63 -9.65
N LEU A 358 -7.71 4.86 -10.44
CA LEU A 358 -7.58 4.78 -11.89
C LEU A 358 -8.15 6.03 -12.58
N LEU A 359 -9.32 6.47 -12.15
CA LEU A 359 -9.99 7.65 -12.71
C LEU A 359 -9.28 8.95 -12.31
N ALA A 360 -8.62 8.96 -11.16
CA ALA A 360 -7.84 10.11 -10.69
C ALA A 360 -6.53 10.31 -11.48
N GLN A 361 -6.12 9.34 -12.31
CA GLN A 361 -4.83 9.38 -13.02
C GLN A 361 -5.02 9.37 -14.53
N ALA A 362 -5.53 10.48 -15.04
CA ALA A 362 -5.77 10.69 -16.49
C ALA A 362 -4.55 10.36 -17.39
N TRP A 363 -3.33 10.45 -16.86
CA TRP A 363 -2.11 10.15 -17.63
C TRP A 363 -1.95 8.64 -17.94
N VAL A 364 -2.48 7.72 -17.13
CA VAL A 364 -2.47 6.25 -17.42
C VAL A 364 -3.23 5.96 -18.71
N VAL A 365 -4.28 6.73 -18.96
CA VAL A 365 -5.07 6.69 -20.20
C VAL A 365 -4.42 7.51 -21.31
N ALA A 366 -3.89 8.68 -20.98
CA ALA A 366 -3.31 9.60 -21.95
C ALA A 366 -2.00 9.08 -22.60
N VAL A 367 -1.14 8.41 -21.81
CA VAL A 367 0.14 7.90 -22.32
C VAL A 367 -0.04 6.93 -23.48
N PRO A 368 -0.82 5.84 -23.40
CA PRO A 368 -1.00 4.95 -24.55
C PRO A 368 -1.74 5.62 -25.71
N LEU A 369 -2.68 6.55 -25.44
CA LEU A 369 -3.37 7.31 -26.49
C LEU A 369 -2.44 8.25 -27.29
N ILE A 370 -1.32 8.65 -26.71
CA ILE A 370 -0.35 9.53 -27.37
C ILE A 370 0.86 8.74 -27.89
N ALA A 371 1.45 7.88 -27.06
CA ALA A 371 2.70 7.17 -27.37
C ALA A 371 2.53 6.19 -28.53
N VAL A 372 1.43 5.43 -28.57
CA VAL A 372 1.20 4.44 -29.64
C VAL A 372 0.97 5.10 -30.99
N PRO A 373 0.09 6.10 -31.15
CA PRO A 373 -0.04 6.83 -32.41
C PRO A 373 1.24 7.52 -32.85
N LEU A 374 2.00 8.14 -31.94
CA LEU A 374 3.27 8.76 -32.26
C LEU A 374 4.30 7.73 -32.76
N GLY A 375 4.43 6.59 -32.11
CA GLY A 375 5.29 5.49 -32.56
C GLY A 375 4.88 4.99 -33.94
N PHE A 376 3.57 4.83 -34.16
CA PHE A 376 3.02 4.37 -35.44
C PHE A 376 3.29 5.37 -36.58
N ILE A 377 3.08 6.67 -36.35
CA ILE A 377 3.38 7.73 -37.32
C ILE A 377 4.88 7.78 -37.62
N ALA A 378 5.73 7.72 -36.61
CA ALA A 378 7.18 7.75 -36.78
C ALA A 378 7.66 6.54 -37.62
N GLY A 379 7.15 5.34 -37.33
CA GLY A 379 7.46 4.13 -38.09
C GLY A 379 6.96 4.17 -39.54
N ALA A 380 5.70 4.57 -39.75
CA ALA A 380 5.11 4.69 -41.06
C ALA A 380 5.85 5.78 -41.89
N GLY A 381 6.14 6.93 -41.30
CA GLY A 381 6.85 8.02 -41.94
C GLY A 381 8.27 7.65 -42.36
N ARG A 382 9.02 7.01 -41.48
CA ARG A 382 10.38 6.51 -41.76
C ARG A 382 10.39 5.52 -42.92
N ARG A 383 9.45 4.58 -42.93
CA ARG A 383 9.38 3.55 -43.96
C ARG A 383 8.86 4.13 -45.28
N ALA A 384 7.86 5.03 -45.26
CA ALA A 384 7.39 5.75 -46.43
C ALA A 384 8.51 6.53 -47.10
N ALA A 385 9.31 7.27 -46.31
CA ALA A 385 10.46 8.02 -46.82
C ALA A 385 11.49 7.14 -47.50
N THR A 386 11.73 5.91 -46.96
CA THR A 386 12.67 4.94 -47.55
C THR A 386 12.13 4.38 -48.89
N LEU A 387 10.87 3.95 -48.89
CA LEU A 387 10.23 3.36 -50.08
C LEU A 387 10.09 4.36 -51.24
N LEU A 388 9.86 5.62 -50.96
CA LEU A 388 9.72 6.66 -51.97
C LEU A 388 11.08 7.11 -52.57
N ARG A 389 12.21 6.71 -51.98
CA ARG A 389 13.55 6.92 -52.56
C ARG A 389 13.91 5.88 -53.61
N VAL A 390 13.25 4.71 -53.58
CA VAL A 390 13.45 3.65 -54.56
C VAL A 390 12.78 4.00 -55.89
N ASP A 391 13.45 3.68 -57.01
CA ASP A 391 12.93 3.99 -58.34
C ASP A 391 11.66 3.17 -58.62
N THR A 392 10.73 3.78 -59.35
CA THR A 392 9.41 3.17 -59.68
C THR A 392 9.57 1.85 -60.42
N ASP A 393 10.59 1.75 -61.27
CA ASP A 393 10.86 0.55 -62.12
C ASP A 393 11.30 -0.63 -61.24
N THR A 394 12.08 -0.41 -60.19
CA THR A 394 12.47 -1.46 -59.25
C THR A 394 11.34 -1.89 -58.33
N LEU A 395 10.39 -1.03 -57.98
CA LEU A 395 9.20 -1.35 -57.20
C LEU A 395 8.21 -2.23 -58.00
N LEU A 396 8.08 -2.02 -59.31
CA LEU A 396 7.23 -2.78 -60.20
C LEU A 396 7.83 -4.15 -60.62
N ARG A 397 9.17 -4.30 -60.58
CA ARG A 397 9.85 -5.58 -60.85
C ARG A 397 9.86 -6.55 -59.65
N GLN A 398 9.44 -6.11 -58.46
CA GLN A 398 9.32 -6.97 -57.28
C GLN A 398 7.92 -7.62 -57.15
N ILE A 399 7.04 -7.37 -58.13
CA ILE A 399 5.75 -8.01 -58.30
C ILE A 399 5.96 -9.20 -59.28
#